data_236f43ddf1323a9f03cdb00ded903480
#
_entry.id   236f43ddf1323a9f03cdb00ded903480
#
_cell.length_a   1.000
_cell.length_b   1.000
_cell.length_c   1.000
_cell.angle_alpha   90.00
_cell.angle_beta   90.00
_cell.angle_gamma   90.00
#
_symmetry.space_group_name_H-M   'P 1'
#
loop_
_entity.id
_entity.type
_entity.pdbx_description
1 polymer ?
#
loop_
_entity_poly.entity_id
_entity_poly.type
_entity_poly.pdbx_seq_one_letter_code
_entity_poly.pdbx_strand_id
1 'polypeptide(L)'
;MARMDEFDWLTEINRASIVTNLRSGLINHSTAVMAADALRGVVSDVESGKSPRAKRVILYEPLLIAKAGPEVTVIHAGRSSQDMHSTFRLAMLRSATLDLMETLDGTLDDLALFARKNESTLLPAYTNGVAAQPTTLAHLLSGYIAGFARDRERLSEFYIRMNECPMGCTVLNGTGWPLDRNGMSDFLGFDRPRRNAFDATQISQVDLPVELAGIVAAIGLHVGEMIGGIMTQYAQPRPWLLLSEGGDNTYVSSAMPQKRNPGLLNNTRAEASDAVATAEGVFLRAHNVVSGMMDGKSAGKNTGMADTASSALTKLRRVIAGIVVNRDRALEELNLDWTASQEIADQLMLKHGLPFRIGHHMASAMVSWARAHDVRPSDFPYDEMKALYRKEIESEFPDASPDLPMTEAEFHSCLDPKSILEKRQTAGSANPKETSAMLSEQEARIAWYRENTAMARRRVASAHQALADAFDAIR
;
A
#
# COMPACT_ATOMS: atom_id res chain seq x y z
N MET A 1 -11.37 -16.20 -5.63
CA MET A 1 -12.08 -17.19 -4.77
C MET A 1 -12.51 -16.49 -3.49
N ALA A 2 -13.68 -16.82 -2.94
CA ALA A 2 -14.06 -16.38 -1.59
C ALA A 2 -13.00 -16.91 -0.58
N ARG A 3 -12.71 -16.10 0.45
CA ARG A 3 -11.80 -16.56 1.51
C ARG A 3 -12.46 -17.71 2.30
N MET A 4 -11.67 -18.69 2.65
CA MET A 4 -12.07 -19.78 3.54
C MET A 4 -12.31 -19.24 4.95
N ASP A 5 -13.43 -19.64 5.57
CA ASP A 5 -13.74 -19.33 6.96
C ASP A 5 -13.12 -20.36 7.93
N GLU A 6 -13.42 -20.22 9.21
CA GLU A 6 -12.88 -21.11 10.25
C GLU A 6 -13.32 -22.58 10.04
N PHE A 7 -14.53 -22.83 9.56
CA PHE A 7 -15.03 -24.19 9.28
C PHE A 7 -14.25 -24.81 8.12
N ASP A 8 -14.05 -24.07 7.04
CA ASP A 8 -13.31 -24.55 5.87
C ASP A 8 -11.86 -24.91 6.28
N TRP A 9 -11.19 -24.03 7.04
CA TRP A 9 -9.84 -24.31 7.51
C TRP A 9 -9.76 -25.48 8.49
N LEU A 10 -10.71 -25.63 9.40
CA LEU A 10 -10.77 -26.80 10.29
C LEU A 10 -10.97 -28.09 9.48
N THR A 11 -11.75 -28.03 8.40
CA THR A 11 -11.93 -29.15 7.47
C THR A 11 -10.61 -29.51 6.77
N GLU A 12 -9.90 -28.51 6.22
CA GLU A 12 -8.60 -28.74 5.58
C GLU A 12 -7.55 -29.29 6.57
N ILE A 13 -7.50 -28.78 7.80
CA ILE A 13 -6.60 -29.31 8.85
C ILE A 13 -6.94 -30.77 9.18
N ASN A 14 -8.22 -31.14 9.24
CA ASN A 14 -8.63 -32.53 9.46
C ASN A 14 -8.27 -33.41 8.26
N ARG A 15 -8.48 -32.98 7.01
CA ARG A 15 -8.03 -33.66 5.78
C ARG A 15 -6.52 -33.90 5.82
N ALA A 16 -5.75 -32.84 6.07
CA ALA A 16 -4.29 -32.92 6.13
C ALA A 16 -3.81 -33.88 7.23
N SER A 17 -4.47 -33.88 8.43
CA SER A 17 -4.15 -34.80 9.50
C SER A 17 -4.41 -36.27 9.13
N ILE A 18 -5.56 -36.55 8.50
CA ILE A 18 -5.88 -37.93 8.05
C ILE A 18 -4.84 -38.39 7.04
N VAL A 19 -4.54 -37.59 6.02
CA VAL A 19 -3.58 -37.93 4.96
C VAL A 19 -2.17 -38.14 5.51
N THR A 20 -1.66 -37.19 6.33
CA THR A 20 -0.29 -37.28 6.86
C THR A 20 -0.14 -38.41 7.87
N ASN A 21 -1.13 -38.61 8.75
CA ASN A 21 -1.08 -39.72 9.73
C ASN A 21 -1.14 -41.09 9.08
N LEU A 22 -1.93 -41.22 7.99
CA LEU A 22 -1.92 -42.49 7.19
C LEU A 22 -0.57 -42.72 6.53
N ARG A 23 0.00 -41.68 5.87
CA ARG A 23 1.31 -41.78 5.20
C ARG A 23 2.46 -42.11 6.16
N SER A 24 2.38 -41.58 7.39
CA SER A 24 3.37 -41.85 8.43
C SER A 24 3.14 -43.14 9.20
N GLY A 25 2.10 -43.91 8.87
CA GLY A 25 1.76 -45.14 9.58
C GLY A 25 1.24 -44.93 11.00
N LEU A 26 0.82 -43.75 11.38
CA LEU A 26 0.24 -43.43 12.71
C LEU A 26 -1.19 -43.95 12.83
N ILE A 27 -1.90 -44.04 11.71
CA ILE A 27 -3.19 -44.73 11.60
C ILE A 27 -3.15 -45.73 10.44
N ASN A 28 -3.91 -46.79 10.56
CA ASN A 28 -4.05 -47.77 9.48
C ASN A 28 -5.09 -47.29 8.45
N HIS A 29 -5.15 -47.99 7.31
CA HIS A 29 -6.02 -47.62 6.20
C HIS A 29 -7.51 -47.65 6.58
N SER A 30 -7.98 -48.66 7.32
CA SER A 30 -9.39 -48.75 7.72
C SER A 30 -9.81 -47.59 8.63
N THR A 31 -8.93 -47.18 9.53
CA THR A 31 -9.13 -46.01 10.39
C THR A 31 -9.16 -44.72 9.57
N ALA A 32 -8.27 -44.60 8.58
CA ALA A 32 -8.25 -43.45 7.68
C ALA A 32 -9.55 -43.32 6.85
N VAL A 33 -10.04 -44.46 6.31
CA VAL A 33 -11.33 -44.51 5.57
C VAL A 33 -12.49 -44.07 6.49
N MET A 34 -12.60 -44.66 7.69
CA MET A 34 -13.64 -44.28 8.67
C MET A 34 -13.63 -42.76 8.95
N ALA A 35 -12.45 -42.22 9.21
CA ALA A 35 -12.30 -40.81 9.53
C ALA A 35 -12.61 -39.89 8.31
N ALA A 36 -12.20 -40.32 7.10
CA ALA A 36 -12.49 -39.60 5.86
C ALA A 36 -13.99 -39.60 5.55
N ASP A 37 -14.68 -40.70 5.75
CA ASP A 37 -16.14 -40.77 5.55
C ASP A 37 -16.91 -39.98 6.56
N ALA A 38 -16.50 -40.00 7.84
CA ALA A 38 -17.04 -39.10 8.87
C ALA A 38 -16.90 -37.64 8.49
N LEU A 39 -15.70 -37.24 8.01
CA LEU A 39 -15.43 -35.85 7.61
C LEU A 39 -16.26 -35.43 6.39
N ARG A 40 -16.36 -36.28 5.36
CA ARG A 40 -17.25 -36.07 4.21
C ARG A 40 -18.72 -35.88 4.64
N GLY A 41 -19.18 -36.74 5.58
CA GLY A 41 -20.52 -36.62 6.17
C GLY A 41 -20.77 -35.33 6.91
N VAL A 42 -19.79 -34.83 7.67
CA VAL A 42 -19.88 -33.50 8.35
C VAL A 42 -19.98 -32.39 7.33
N VAL A 43 -19.11 -32.38 6.30
CA VAL A 43 -19.13 -31.34 5.25
C VAL A 43 -20.47 -31.33 4.54
N SER A 44 -21.00 -32.52 4.13
CA SER A 44 -22.31 -32.65 3.47
C SER A 44 -23.47 -32.13 4.34
N ASP A 45 -23.45 -32.42 5.65
CA ASP A 45 -24.50 -31.91 6.57
C ASP A 45 -24.46 -30.40 6.72
N VAL A 46 -23.28 -29.82 6.73
CA VAL A 46 -23.11 -28.36 6.80
C VAL A 46 -23.55 -27.70 5.49
N GLU A 47 -23.12 -28.22 4.35
CA GLU A 47 -23.49 -27.70 3.03
C GLU A 47 -24.99 -27.80 2.75
N SER A 48 -25.65 -28.88 3.26
CA SER A 48 -27.11 -29.05 3.16
C SER A 48 -27.91 -28.29 4.24
N GLY A 49 -27.23 -27.55 5.13
CA GLY A 49 -27.87 -26.77 6.20
C GLY A 49 -28.38 -27.60 7.39
N LYS A 50 -28.05 -28.89 7.46
CA LYS A 50 -28.42 -29.77 8.58
C LYS A 50 -27.60 -29.51 9.85
N SER A 51 -26.39 -29.02 9.71
CA SER A 51 -25.49 -28.68 10.79
C SER A 51 -24.93 -27.26 10.63
N PRO A 52 -24.67 -26.53 11.73
CA PRO A 52 -24.05 -25.20 11.66
C PRO A 52 -22.57 -25.30 11.31
N ARG A 53 -22.01 -24.27 10.71
CA ARG A 53 -20.57 -24.14 10.46
C ARG A 53 -19.82 -23.95 11.78
N ALA A 54 -19.06 -24.94 12.22
CA ALA A 54 -18.32 -24.93 13.47
C ALA A 54 -17.09 -24.01 13.34
N LYS A 55 -17.01 -22.98 14.20
CA LYS A 55 -15.91 -22.00 14.21
C LYS A 55 -14.76 -22.35 15.19
N ARG A 56 -14.89 -23.42 15.94
CA ARG A 56 -13.92 -23.86 16.96
C ARG A 56 -13.83 -25.38 16.99
N VAL A 57 -12.68 -25.91 17.34
CA VAL A 57 -12.44 -27.37 17.42
C VAL A 57 -13.45 -28.05 18.34
N ILE A 58 -13.73 -27.47 19.51
CA ILE A 58 -14.71 -28.01 20.48
C ILE A 58 -16.15 -28.14 19.93
N LEU A 59 -16.48 -27.42 18.86
CA LEU A 59 -17.77 -27.52 18.18
C LEU A 59 -17.68 -28.42 16.93
N TYR A 60 -16.49 -28.64 16.39
CA TYR A 60 -16.26 -29.47 15.21
C TYR A 60 -16.13 -30.96 15.55
N GLU A 61 -15.35 -31.29 16.59
CA GLU A 61 -15.10 -32.67 16.99
C GLU A 61 -16.39 -33.46 17.32
N PRO A 62 -17.40 -32.89 18.05
CA PRO A 62 -18.67 -33.60 18.27
C PRO A 62 -19.41 -33.96 16.98
N LEU A 63 -19.25 -33.19 15.88
CA LEU A 63 -19.85 -33.54 14.59
C LEU A 63 -19.22 -34.78 13.99
N LEU A 64 -17.91 -34.96 14.14
CA LEU A 64 -17.17 -36.18 13.70
C LEU A 64 -17.58 -37.39 14.54
N ILE A 65 -17.64 -37.22 15.87
CA ILE A 65 -18.05 -38.29 16.80
C ILE A 65 -19.49 -38.73 16.52
N ALA A 66 -20.38 -37.84 16.19
CA ALA A 66 -21.74 -38.19 15.80
C ALA A 66 -21.83 -39.03 14.51
N LYS A 67 -20.84 -38.95 13.64
CA LYS A 67 -20.78 -39.74 12.38
C LYS A 67 -20.13 -41.12 12.55
N ALA A 68 -19.07 -41.24 13.37
CA ALA A 68 -18.24 -42.47 13.39
C ALA A 68 -17.90 -42.96 14.81
N GLY A 69 -18.55 -42.42 15.86
CA GLY A 69 -18.22 -42.78 17.23
C GLY A 69 -16.90 -42.17 17.74
N PRO A 70 -16.55 -42.38 19.00
CA PRO A 70 -15.35 -41.80 19.62
C PRO A 70 -14.04 -42.26 18.99
N GLU A 71 -14.03 -43.38 18.27
CA GLU A 71 -12.86 -43.95 17.56
C GLU A 71 -12.30 -42.97 16.52
N VAL A 72 -13.13 -42.10 15.96
CA VAL A 72 -12.69 -41.09 15.00
C VAL A 72 -11.67 -40.08 15.62
N THR A 73 -11.67 -39.94 16.95
CA THR A 73 -10.76 -39.03 17.63
C THR A 73 -9.30 -39.41 17.56
N VAL A 74 -8.97 -40.62 17.03
CA VAL A 74 -7.60 -41.01 16.75
C VAL A 74 -6.87 -40.06 15.79
N ILE A 75 -7.63 -39.31 14.96
CA ILE A 75 -7.06 -38.25 14.13
C ILE A 75 -6.54 -37.07 14.95
N HIS A 76 -6.86 -36.99 16.24
CA HIS A 76 -6.38 -35.97 17.17
C HIS A 76 -4.94 -36.27 17.69
N ALA A 77 -4.29 -37.34 17.21
CA ALA A 77 -2.93 -37.68 17.61
C ALA A 77 -1.97 -36.47 17.50
N GLY A 78 -1.36 -36.10 18.60
CA GLY A 78 -0.36 -35.01 18.67
C GLY A 78 -0.84 -33.62 18.31
N ARG A 79 -2.13 -33.33 18.34
CA ARG A 79 -2.67 -31.97 18.09
C ARG A 79 -3.54 -31.48 19.27
N SER A 80 -3.86 -30.21 19.21
CA SER A 80 -4.69 -29.51 20.18
C SER A 80 -5.55 -28.47 19.46
N SER A 81 -6.60 -27.98 20.13
CA SER A 81 -7.31 -26.78 19.66
C SER A 81 -6.39 -25.56 19.49
N GLN A 82 -5.29 -25.49 20.24
CA GLN A 82 -4.36 -24.34 20.17
C GLN A 82 -3.59 -24.28 18.86
N ASP A 83 -2.94 -25.36 18.42
CA ASP A 83 -2.21 -25.37 17.15
C ASP A 83 -3.16 -25.34 15.94
N MET A 84 -4.32 -25.98 16.02
CA MET A 84 -5.35 -25.89 14.98
C MET A 84 -5.87 -24.46 14.80
N HIS A 85 -6.21 -23.77 15.92
CA HIS A 85 -6.67 -22.38 15.88
C HIS A 85 -5.55 -21.43 15.44
N SER A 86 -4.30 -21.66 15.87
CA SER A 86 -3.16 -20.87 15.43
C SER A 86 -2.92 -21.01 13.93
N THR A 87 -3.09 -22.22 13.39
CA THR A 87 -2.95 -22.52 11.97
C THR A 87 -4.01 -21.80 11.14
N PHE A 88 -5.28 -21.92 11.48
CA PHE A 88 -6.31 -21.24 10.69
C PHE A 88 -6.23 -19.71 10.80
N ARG A 89 -5.85 -19.14 11.97
CA ARG A 89 -5.66 -17.70 12.12
C ARG A 89 -4.58 -17.17 11.18
N LEU A 90 -3.43 -17.84 11.11
CA LEU A 90 -2.37 -17.46 10.18
C LEU A 90 -2.77 -17.70 8.71
N ALA A 91 -3.48 -18.76 8.41
CA ALA A 91 -3.98 -19.03 7.05
C ALA A 91 -5.00 -17.96 6.59
N MET A 92 -5.89 -17.54 7.47
CA MET A 92 -6.82 -16.42 7.20
C MET A 92 -6.07 -15.10 7.06
N LEU A 93 -5.09 -14.83 7.92
CA LEU A 93 -4.24 -13.64 7.85
C LEU A 93 -3.44 -13.62 6.54
N ARG A 94 -2.90 -14.77 6.12
CA ARG A 94 -2.24 -14.96 4.82
C ARG A 94 -3.15 -14.58 3.66
N SER A 95 -4.38 -15.07 3.66
CA SER A 95 -5.35 -14.77 2.61
C SER A 95 -5.64 -13.27 2.55
N ALA A 96 -5.86 -12.63 3.70
CA ALA A 96 -6.09 -11.19 3.78
C ALA A 96 -4.87 -10.37 3.33
N THR A 97 -3.65 -10.81 3.67
CA THR A 97 -2.41 -10.18 3.23
C THR A 97 -2.24 -10.27 1.71
N LEU A 98 -2.51 -11.42 1.11
CA LEU A 98 -2.44 -11.60 -0.34
C LEU A 98 -3.46 -10.72 -1.08
N ASP A 99 -4.69 -10.58 -0.55
CA ASP A 99 -5.69 -9.69 -1.13
C ASP A 99 -5.25 -8.21 -1.02
N LEU A 100 -4.64 -7.81 0.09
CA LEU A 100 -4.07 -6.48 0.27
C LEU A 100 -2.92 -6.22 -0.72
N MET A 101 -2.03 -7.21 -0.90
CA MET A 101 -0.94 -7.13 -1.89
C MET A 101 -1.49 -6.95 -3.30
N GLU A 102 -2.48 -7.75 -3.72
CA GLU A 102 -3.12 -7.61 -5.05
C GLU A 102 -3.77 -6.24 -5.25
N THR A 103 -4.44 -5.73 -4.21
CA THR A 103 -5.09 -4.41 -4.27
C THR A 103 -4.06 -3.29 -4.38
N LEU A 104 -2.96 -3.39 -3.64
CA LEU A 104 -1.86 -2.43 -3.69
C LEU A 104 -1.10 -2.51 -5.03
N ASP A 105 -0.85 -3.72 -5.56
CA ASP A 105 -0.25 -3.92 -6.88
C ASP A 105 -1.10 -3.23 -7.97
N GLY A 106 -2.43 -3.40 -7.93
CA GLY A 106 -3.34 -2.71 -8.84
C GLY A 106 -3.38 -1.18 -8.64
N THR A 107 -3.21 -0.70 -7.42
CA THR A 107 -3.12 0.75 -7.13
C THR A 107 -1.85 1.36 -7.72
N LEU A 108 -0.74 0.66 -7.58
CA LEU A 108 0.54 1.06 -8.18
C LEU A 108 0.47 1.09 -9.71
N ASP A 109 -0.17 0.09 -10.36
CA ASP A 109 -0.41 0.08 -11.81
C ASP A 109 -1.21 1.32 -12.25
N ASP A 110 -2.32 1.63 -11.56
CA ASP A 110 -3.18 2.76 -11.90
C ASP A 110 -2.44 4.11 -11.73
N LEU A 111 -1.62 4.24 -10.67
CA LEU A 111 -0.78 5.41 -10.45
C LEU A 111 0.28 5.57 -11.54
N ALA A 112 0.97 4.48 -11.91
CA ALA A 112 1.99 4.52 -12.96
C ALA A 112 1.38 4.90 -14.32
N LEU A 113 0.24 4.31 -14.67
CA LEU A 113 -0.48 4.65 -15.90
C LEU A 113 -0.93 6.13 -15.91
N PHE A 114 -1.42 6.64 -14.79
CA PHE A 114 -1.84 8.03 -14.65
C PHE A 114 -0.64 8.97 -14.74
N ALA A 115 0.50 8.61 -14.14
CA ALA A 115 1.76 9.36 -14.24
C ALA A 115 2.24 9.44 -15.69
N ARG A 116 2.26 8.31 -16.43
CA ARG A 116 2.63 8.28 -17.86
C ARG A 116 1.79 9.21 -18.72
N LYS A 117 0.50 9.27 -18.49
CA LYS A 117 -0.41 10.18 -19.22
C LYS A 117 -0.12 11.67 -18.95
N ASN A 118 0.62 11.97 -17.89
CA ASN A 118 0.85 13.32 -17.39
C ASN A 118 2.34 13.71 -17.31
N GLU A 119 3.23 13.05 -18.05
CA GLU A 119 4.67 13.34 -18.05
C GLU A 119 4.99 14.80 -18.44
N SER A 120 4.21 15.36 -19.36
CA SER A 120 4.38 16.74 -19.83
C SER A 120 3.51 17.77 -19.09
N THR A 121 2.74 17.36 -18.08
CA THR A 121 1.87 18.27 -17.34
C THR A 121 2.68 19.07 -16.34
N LEU A 122 2.98 20.32 -16.67
CA LEU A 122 3.70 21.27 -15.82
C LEU A 122 2.77 21.83 -14.73
N LEU A 123 3.28 21.92 -13.51
CA LEU A 123 2.55 22.45 -12.36
C LEU A 123 3.52 22.90 -11.27
N PRO A 124 3.07 23.73 -10.29
CA PRO A 124 3.87 24.07 -9.14
C PRO A 124 3.92 22.92 -8.13
N ALA A 125 5.12 22.63 -7.62
CA ALA A 125 5.25 21.90 -6.37
C ALA A 125 5.03 22.86 -5.20
N TYR A 126 4.39 22.37 -4.12
CA TYR A 126 4.03 23.19 -2.95
C TYR A 126 4.84 22.77 -1.73
N THR A 127 5.27 23.74 -0.94
CA THR A 127 5.80 23.55 0.41
C THR A 127 5.07 24.48 1.36
N ASN A 128 4.69 23.99 2.52
CA ASN A 128 3.91 24.77 3.51
C ASN A 128 2.61 25.40 2.93
N GLY A 129 2.03 24.76 1.91
CA GLY A 129 0.84 25.28 1.23
C GLY A 129 1.10 26.41 0.23
N VAL A 130 2.36 26.75 -0.05
CA VAL A 130 2.79 27.81 -0.98
C VAL A 130 3.48 27.19 -2.19
N ALA A 131 3.18 27.71 -3.39
CA ALA A 131 3.87 27.33 -4.61
C ALA A 131 5.37 27.63 -4.51
N ALA A 132 6.21 26.63 -4.76
CA ALA A 132 7.65 26.69 -4.50
C ALA A 132 8.48 26.61 -5.77
N GLN A 133 8.34 25.53 -6.54
CA GLN A 133 9.16 25.27 -7.73
C GLN A 133 8.34 24.61 -8.84
N PRO A 134 8.73 24.80 -10.11
CA PRO A 134 8.15 24.05 -11.22
C PRO A 134 8.44 22.55 -11.09
N THR A 135 7.46 21.72 -11.44
CA THR A 135 7.60 20.26 -11.55
C THR A 135 6.65 19.72 -12.61
N THR A 136 6.59 18.40 -12.76
CA THR A 136 5.54 17.73 -13.54
C THR A 136 4.64 16.90 -12.64
N LEU A 137 3.39 16.67 -13.08
CA LEU A 137 2.48 15.80 -12.35
C LEU A 137 3.04 14.36 -12.26
N ALA A 138 3.71 13.91 -13.30
CA ALA A 138 4.37 12.60 -13.31
C ALA A 138 5.46 12.48 -12.26
N HIS A 139 6.28 13.52 -12.09
CA HIS A 139 7.33 13.53 -11.07
C HIS A 139 6.74 13.46 -9.65
N LEU A 140 5.68 14.22 -9.36
CA LEU A 140 4.99 14.13 -8.05
C LEU A 140 4.38 12.74 -7.83
N LEU A 141 3.71 12.18 -8.84
CA LEU A 141 3.10 10.86 -8.75
C LEU A 141 4.15 9.76 -8.57
N SER A 142 5.33 9.88 -9.21
CA SER A 142 6.47 8.97 -9.01
C SER A 142 6.91 8.94 -7.54
N GLY A 143 6.85 10.05 -6.82
CA GLY A 143 7.09 10.11 -5.38
C GLY A 143 6.07 9.30 -4.57
N TYR A 144 4.77 9.40 -4.88
CA TYR A 144 3.72 8.58 -4.25
C TYR A 144 3.87 7.10 -4.59
N ILE A 145 4.17 6.76 -5.86
CA ILE A 145 4.48 5.38 -6.28
C ILE A 145 5.62 4.81 -5.44
N ALA A 146 6.69 5.57 -5.23
CA ALA A 146 7.81 5.13 -4.39
C ALA A 146 7.39 4.89 -2.91
N GLY A 147 6.48 5.70 -2.37
CA GLY A 147 5.90 5.50 -1.03
C GLY A 147 5.13 4.18 -0.92
N PHE A 148 4.18 3.97 -1.80
CA PHE A 148 3.39 2.73 -1.85
C PHE A 148 4.23 1.50 -2.21
N ALA A 149 5.27 1.65 -3.03
CA ALA A 149 6.21 0.56 -3.33
C ALA A 149 6.95 0.09 -2.07
N ARG A 150 7.36 1.00 -1.19
CA ARG A 150 7.94 0.64 0.12
C ARG A 150 6.94 -0.13 1.00
N ASP A 151 5.66 0.23 0.98
CA ASP A 151 4.63 -0.55 1.71
C ASP A 151 4.47 -1.94 1.12
N ARG A 152 4.54 -2.04 -0.21
CA ARG A 152 4.48 -3.33 -0.91
C ARG A 152 5.69 -4.22 -0.58
N GLU A 153 6.87 -3.65 -0.45
CA GLU A 153 8.08 -4.35 0.00
C GLU A 153 7.92 -4.89 1.42
N ARG A 154 7.45 -4.05 2.35
CA ARG A 154 7.14 -4.47 3.73
C ARG A 154 6.16 -5.63 3.75
N LEU A 155 5.09 -5.61 2.93
CA LEU A 155 4.16 -6.73 2.80
C LEU A 155 4.83 -8.00 2.27
N SER A 156 5.76 -7.90 1.32
CA SER A 156 6.50 -9.05 0.79
C SER A 156 7.36 -9.70 1.87
N GLU A 157 8.10 -8.89 2.64
CA GLU A 157 8.92 -9.36 3.74
C GLU A 157 8.09 -9.93 4.89
N PHE A 158 6.98 -9.28 5.22
CA PHE A 158 6.01 -9.78 6.19
C PHE A 158 5.47 -11.15 5.78
N TYR A 159 5.09 -11.33 4.51
CA TYR A 159 4.57 -12.60 4.00
C TYR A 159 5.54 -13.75 4.23
N ILE A 160 6.83 -13.54 3.99
CA ILE A 160 7.88 -14.56 4.23
C ILE A 160 7.94 -14.97 5.71
N ARG A 161 7.89 -13.99 6.63
CA ARG A 161 7.93 -14.25 8.08
C ARG A 161 6.67 -14.91 8.58
N MET A 162 5.53 -14.59 8.01
CA MET A 162 4.22 -15.07 8.45
C MET A 162 3.89 -16.47 7.93
N ASN A 163 4.37 -16.88 6.75
CA ASN A 163 3.94 -18.09 6.08
C ASN A 163 4.62 -19.37 6.61
N GLU A 164 4.64 -19.54 7.95
CA GLU A 164 5.12 -20.74 8.64
C GLU A 164 4.00 -21.41 9.43
N CYS A 165 3.90 -22.75 9.31
CA CYS A 165 2.79 -23.56 9.83
C CYS A 165 2.92 -23.85 11.34
N PRO A 166 1.93 -23.49 12.18
CA PRO A 166 1.90 -23.87 13.59
C PRO A 166 1.54 -25.33 13.85
N MET A 167 0.93 -26.02 12.88
CA MET A 167 0.33 -27.33 13.09
C MET A 167 1.34 -28.37 13.61
N GLY A 168 0.92 -29.21 14.55
CA GLY A 168 1.75 -30.22 15.21
C GLY A 168 2.60 -29.68 16.38
N CYS A 169 2.36 -28.44 16.82
CA CYS A 169 2.96 -27.88 18.04
C CYS A 169 2.19 -28.23 19.32
N THR A 170 1.03 -28.85 19.18
CA THR A 170 0.08 -29.14 20.28
C THR A 170 -0.32 -27.86 20.99
N VAL A 171 0.10 -27.66 22.26
CA VAL A 171 -0.22 -26.43 23.00
C VAL A 171 0.97 -25.48 23.05
N LEU A 172 2.09 -25.89 23.64
CA LEU A 172 3.23 -25.01 23.96
C LEU A 172 4.60 -25.62 23.69
N ASN A 173 4.75 -26.95 23.77
CA ASN A 173 6.05 -27.62 23.81
C ASN A 173 6.19 -28.82 22.85
N GLY A 174 5.25 -28.98 21.93
CA GLY A 174 5.23 -30.11 20.99
C GLY A 174 4.58 -31.36 21.58
N THR A 175 4.88 -32.53 21.00
CA THR A 175 4.24 -33.80 21.32
C THR A 175 5.25 -34.96 21.21
N GLY A 176 4.96 -36.05 21.89
CA GLY A 176 5.69 -37.33 21.70
C GLY A 176 5.29 -38.12 20.43
N TRP A 177 4.28 -37.69 19.70
CA TRP A 177 3.88 -38.32 18.44
C TRP A 177 4.84 -37.94 17.31
N PRO A 178 5.29 -38.88 16.47
CA PRO A 178 6.19 -38.61 15.36
C PRO A 178 5.43 -38.05 14.14
N LEU A 179 4.85 -36.85 14.30
CA LEU A 179 4.05 -36.21 13.27
C LEU A 179 4.90 -35.73 12.08
N ASP A 180 4.39 -35.88 10.87
CA ASP A 180 4.94 -35.26 9.67
C ASP A 180 4.49 -33.80 9.56
N ARG A 181 5.19 -32.89 10.27
CA ARG A 181 4.90 -31.46 10.22
C ARG A 181 5.24 -30.82 8.87
N ASN A 182 6.17 -31.40 8.10
CA ASN A 182 6.50 -30.89 6.77
C ASN A 182 5.35 -31.16 5.79
N GLY A 183 4.89 -32.43 5.70
CA GLY A 183 3.72 -32.77 4.87
C GLY A 183 2.46 -31.97 5.28
N MET A 184 2.26 -31.73 6.57
CA MET A 184 1.18 -30.89 7.06
C MET A 184 1.31 -29.44 6.55
N SER A 185 2.52 -28.87 6.61
CA SER A 185 2.79 -27.51 6.09
C SER A 185 2.55 -27.41 4.59
N ASP A 186 3.05 -28.41 3.85
CA ASP A 186 2.93 -28.45 2.39
C ASP A 186 1.46 -28.50 1.95
N PHE A 187 0.66 -29.38 2.55
CA PHE A 187 -0.77 -29.50 2.23
C PHE A 187 -1.60 -28.29 2.60
N LEU A 188 -1.23 -27.57 3.66
CA LEU A 188 -1.91 -26.35 4.09
C LEU A 188 -1.37 -25.07 3.43
N GLY A 189 -0.41 -25.22 2.49
CA GLY A 189 0.13 -24.14 1.67
C GLY A 189 1.07 -23.19 2.41
N PHE A 190 1.66 -23.64 3.52
CA PHE A 190 2.72 -22.91 4.21
C PHE A 190 4.10 -23.29 3.67
N ASP A 191 5.11 -22.44 3.89
CA ASP A 191 6.47 -22.69 3.38
C ASP A 191 7.20 -23.78 4.15
N ARG A 192 6.96 -23.85 5.46
CA ARG A 192 7.60 -24.80 6.38
C ARG A 192 6.90 -24.79 7.75
N PRO A 193 7.16 -25.78 8.61
CA PRO A 193 6.71 -25.73 10.01
C PRO A 193 7.43 -24.60 10.76
N ARG A 194 6.71 -23.85 11.61
CA ARG A 194 7.32 -22.94 12.58
C ARG A 194 8.09 -23.74 13.62
N ARG A 195 9.37 -23.39 13.80
CA ARG A 195 10.33 -24.25 14.51
C ARG A 195 10.04 -24.39 16.00
N ASN A 196 9.77 -23.27 16.69
CA ASN A 196 9.51 -23.27 18.12
C ASN A 196 8.01 -23.39 18.39
N ALA A 197 7.60 -24.42 19.20
CA ALA A 197 6.20 -24.70 19.50
C ALA A 197 5.52 -23.56 20.29
N PHE A 198 6.24 -22.93 21.22
CA PHE A 198 5.73 -21.81 21.99
C PHE A 198 5.54 -20.58 21.13
N ASP A 199 6.52 -20.25 20.29
CA ASP A 199 6.39 -19.17 19.30
C ASP A 199 5.19 -19.41 18.38
N ALA A 200 5.06 -20.61 17.82
CA ALA A 200 4.01 -20.98 16.88
C ALA A 200 2.59 -20.74 17.39
N THR A 201 2.35 -20.99 18.68
CA THR A 201 1.00 -20.92 19.27
C THR A 201 0.77 -19.71 20.15
N GLN A 202 1.84 -19.00 20.58
CA GLN A 202 1.74 -17.88 21.51
C GLN A 202 2.30 -16.59 20.96
N ILE A 203 3.61 -16.50 20.68
CA ILE A 203 4.26 -15.24 20.34
C ILE A 203 3.84 -14.76 18.96
N SER A 204 4.03 -15.58 17.92
CA SER A 204 3.72 -15.21 16.53
C SER A 204 2.23 -14.94 16.28
N GLN A 205 1.35 -15.49 17.15
CA GLN A 205 -0.09 -15.23 17.07
C GLN A 205 -0.49 -13.80 17.44
N VAL A 206 0.41 -13.06 18.10
CA VAL A 206 0.24 -11.65 18.51
C VAL A 206 1.20 -10.77 17.72
N ASP A 207 2.46 -11.16 17.61
CA ASP A 207 3.53 -10.41 16.96
C ASP A 207 3.26 -10.16 15.48
N LEU A 208 2.89 -11.20 14.72
CA LEU A 208 2.61 -11.07 13.27
C LEU A 208 1.43 -10.13 12.95
N PRO A 209 0.27 -10.20 13.62
CA PRO A 209 -0.76 -9.18 13.46
C PRO A 209 -0.30 -7.76 13.79
N VAL A 210 0.57 -7.57 14.79
CA VAL A 210 1.14 -6.26 15.14
C VAL A 210 2.06 -5.74 14.05
N GLU A 211 2.90 -6.59 13.44
CA GLU A 211 3.74 -6.21 12.30
C GLU A 211 2.87 -5.75 11.11
N LEU A 212 1.84 -6.52 10.76
CA LEU A 212 0.91 -6.13 9.69
C LEU A 212 0.18 -4.82 9.99
N ALA A 213 -0.17 -4.58 11.27
CA ALA A 213 -0.82 -3.35 11.69
C ALA A 213 0.04 -2.11 11.38
N GLY A 214 1.35 -2.18 11.61
CA GLY A 214 2.28 -1.11 11.23
C GLY A 214 2.28 -0.80 9.73
N ILE A 215 2.20 -1.84 8.90
CA ILE A 215 2.15 -1.70 7.44
C ILE A 215 0.81 -1.10 7.00
N VAL A 216 -0.30 -1.59 7.56
CA VAL A 216 -1.65 -1.06 7.29
C VAL A 216 -1.76 0.42 7.66
N ALA A 217 -1.21 0.81 8.82
CA ALA A 217 -1.16 2.22 9.22
C ALA A 217 -0.37 3.08 8.22
N ALA A 218 0.79 2.60 7.75
CA ALA A 218 1.58 3.31 6.74
C ALA A 218 0.81 3.50 5.43
N ILE A 219 0.12 2.46 4.94
CA ILE A 219 -0.74 2.55 3.75
C ILE A 219 -1.85 3.59 3.95
N GLY A 220 -2.53 3.57 5.11
CA GLY A 220 -3.56 4.55 5.45
C GLY A 220 -3.04 5.99 5.44
N LEU A 221 -1.85 6.22 5.99
CA LEU A 221 -1.18 7.53 5.99
C LEU A 221 -0.86 8.00 4.56
N HIS A 222 -0.29 7.15 3.70
CA HIS A 222 0.02 7.50 2.31
C HIS A 222 -1.24 7.81 1.49
N VAL A 223 -2.33 7.05 1.67
CA VAL A 223 -3.63 7.35 1.05
C VAL A 223 -4.14 8.70 1.54
N GLY A 224 -4.12 8.94 2.85
CA GLY A 224 -4.58 10.19 3.45
C GLY A 224 -3.79 11.41 2.97
N GLU A 225 -2.46 11.30 2.86
CA GLU A 225 -1.58 12.36 2.35
C GLU A 225 -1.91 12.71 0.90
N MET A 226 -2.01 11.70 0.02
CA MET A 226 -2.33 11.93 -1.39
C MET A 226 -3.72 12.57 -1.56
N ILE A 227 -4.74 12.10 -0.84
CA ILE A 227 -6.08 12.69 -0.87
C ILE A 227 -6.07 14.11 -0.32
N GLY A 228 -5.34 14.37 0.75
CA GLY A 228 -5.16 15.72 1.30
C GLY A 228 -4.58 16.69 0.28
N GLY A 229 -3.53 16.28 -0.45
CA GLY A 229 -2.94 17.04 -1.53
C GLY A 229 -3.93 17.38 -2.65
N ILE A 230 -4.75 16.41 -3.07
CA ILE A 230 -5.80 16.63 -4.07
C ILE A 230 -6.88 17.59 -3.54
N MET A 231 -7.28 17.46 -2.29
CA MET A 231 -8.33 18.29 -1.68
C MET A 231 -7.93 19.76 -1.56
N THR A 232 -6.64 20.11 -1.48
CA THR A 232 -6.19 21.51 -1.48
C THR A 232 -6.61 22.25 -2.75
N GLN A 233 -6.73 21.55 -3.88
CA GLN A 233 -7.18 22.14 -5.14
C GLN A 233 -8.65 22.60 -5.08
N TYR A 234 -9.50 21.89 -4.34
CA TYR A 234 -10.91 22.26 -4.20
C TYR A 234 -11.13 23.57 -3.43
N ALA A 235 -10.14 24.03 -2.67
CA ALA A 235 -10.18 25.33 -2.00
C ALA A 235 -9.77 26.49 -2.93
N GLN A 236 -9.19 26.20 -4.10
CA GLN A 236 -8.78 27.23 -5.06
C GLN A 236 -9.99 27.79 -5.83
N PRO A 237 -10.01 29.09 -6.14
CA PRO A 237 -11.06 29.67 -6.97
C PRO A 237 -11.14 29.07 -8.38
N ARG A 238 -10.00 28.64 -8.92
CA ARG A 238 -9.87 28.02 -10.24
C ARG A 238 -8.91 26.82 -10.12
N PRO A 239 -9.40 25.66 -9.67
CA PRO A 239 -8.56 24.48 -9.51
C PRO A 239 -8.09 23.94 -10.87
N TRP A 240 -6.88 23.38 -10.90
CA TRP A 240 -6.34 22.69 -12.08
C TRP A 240 -6.52 21.17 -12.01
N LEU A 241 -6.91 20.63 -10.86
CA LEU A 241 -7.19 19.21 -10.66
C LEU A 241 -8.51 19.07 -9.91
N LEU A 242 -9.44 18.30 -10.49
CA LEU A 242 -10.76 18.00 -9.94
C LEU A 242 -11.13 16.55 -10.25
N LEU A 243 -12.15 16.04 -9.59
CA LEU A 243 -12.86 14.84 -10.04
C LEU A 243 -13.90 15.20 -11.11
N SER A 244 -14.11 14.33 -12.07
CA SER A 244 -15.23 14.42 -13.01
C SER A 244 -16.55 14.44 -12.24
N GLU A 245 -17.49 15.30 -12.67
CA GLU A 245 -18.75 15.48 -11.99
C GLU A 245 -19.69 14.28 -12.14
N GLY A 246 -20.49 14.04 -11.11
CA GLY A 246 -21.53 13.02 -11.09
C GLY A 246 -21.10 11.66 -10.55
N GLY A 247 -22.02 10.71 -10.60
CA GLY A 247 -21.85 9.39 -10.00
C GLY A 247 -21.48 9.46 -8.52
N ASP A 248 -20.55 8.63 -8.10
CA ASP A 248 -20.00 8.64 -6.72
C ASP A 248 -18.89 9.67 -6.51
N ASN A 249 -18.40 10.31 -7.58
CA ASN A 249 -17.28 11.25 -7.50
C ASN A 249 -17.67 12.52 -6.75
N THR A 250 -18.82 13.12 -7.14
CA THR A 250 -19.28 14.39 -6.57
C THR A 250 -20.79 14.37 -6.33
N TYR A 251 -21.22 15.20 -5.38
CA TYR A 251 -22.64 15.45 -5.16
C TYR A 251 -22.96 16.94 -5.06
N VAL A 252 -24.15 17.32 -5.47
CA VAL A 252 -24.63 18.71 -5.47
C VAL A 252 -24.99 19.14 -4.05
N SER A 253 -24.65 20.37 -3.65
CA SER A 253 -25.13 20.93 -2.41
C SER A 253 -26.64 21.17 -2.45
N SER A 254 -27.34 20.88 -1.35
CA SER A 254 -28.78 21.12 -1.22
C SER A 254 -29.17 22.60 -1.21
N ALA A 255 -28.23 23.49 -0.87
CA ALA A 255 -28.49 24.94 -0.74
C ALA A 255 -27.76 25.77 -1.80
N MET A 256 -26.65 25.27 -2.34
CA MET A 256 -25.79 26.03 -3.26
C MET A 256 -25.67 25.28 -4.59
N PRO A 257 -26.42 25.68 -5.65
CA PRO A 257 -26.53 24.91 -6.90
C PRO A 257 -25.20 24.73 -7.65
N GLN A 258 -24.28 25.69 -7.52
CA GLN A 258 -22.95 25.65 -8.15
C GLN A 258 -21.96 24.73 -7.43
N LYS A 259 -22.22 24.35 -6.16
CA LYS A 259 -21.28 23.63 -5.32
C LYS A 259 -21.28 22.13 -5.63
N ARG A 260 -20.15 21.62 -6.05
CA ARG A 260 -19.87 20.17 -6.27
C ARG A 260 -18.97 19.68 -5.14
N ASN A 261 -19.54 18.91 -4.21
CA ASN A 261 -18.79 18.34 -3.10
C ASN A 261 -18.04 17.10 -3.56
N PRO A 262 -16.74 16.95 -3.27
CA PRO A 262 -15.96 15.79 -3.69
C PRO A 262 -16.22 14.58 -2.79
N GLY A 263 -17.39 13.94 -2.93
CA GLY A 263 -17.85 12.83 -2.08
C GLY A 263 -16.86 11.68 -2.02
N LEU A 264 -16.32 11.28 -3.17
CA LEU A 264 -15.35 10.19 -3.25
C LEU A 264 -14.05 10.52 -2.50
N LEU A 265 -13.54 11.76 -2.59
CA LEU A 265 -12.35 12.16 -1.82
C LEU A 265 -12.61 12.11 -0.31
N ASN A 266 -13.74 12.65 0.13
CA ASN A 266 -14.13 12.62 1.54
C ASN A 266 -14.24 11.18 2.08
N ASN A 267 -14.89 10.30 1.33
CA ASN A 267 -15.06 8.91 1.69
C ASN A 267 -13.71 8.15 1.69
N THR A 268 -12.83 8.44 0.73
CA THR A 268 -11.50 7.80 0.67
C THR A 268 -10.63 8.25 1.86
N ARG A 269 -10.68 9.53 2.23
CA ARG A 269 -9.98 10.06 3.40
C ARG A 269 -10.47 9.42 4.70
N ALA A 270 -11.79 9.28 4.85
CA ALA A 270 -12.38 8.64 6.03
C ALA A 270 -11.93 7.17 6.14
N GLU A 271 -12.00 6.43 5.04
CA GLU A 271 -11.56 5.02 5.00
C GLU A 271 -10.07 4.85 5.31
N ALA A 272 -9.23 5.79 4.85
CA ALA A 272 -7.82 5.81 5.21
C ALA A 272 -7.61 5.99 6.73
N SER A 273 -8.41 6.86 7.36
CA SER A 273 -8.42 7.03 8.82
C SER A 273 -8.90 5.77 9.54
N ASP A 274 -9.91 5.08 9.01
CA ASP A 274 -10.42 3.82 9.56
C ASP A 274 -9.35 2.71 9.46
N ALA A 275 -8.55 2.68 8.39
CA ALA A 275 -7.42 1.75 8.27
C ALA A 275 -6.38 1.97 9.39
N VAL A 276 -6.03 3.23 9.68
CA VAL A 276 -5.14 3.57 10.80
C VAL A 276 -5.78 3.17 12.13
N ALA A 277 -7.04 3.50 12.38
CA ALA A 277 -7.72 3.21 13.63
C ALA A 277 -7.87 1.69 13.88
N THR A 278 -8.15 0.88 12.84
CA THR A 278 -8.21 -0.57 12.97
C THR A 278 -6.84 -1.18 13.28
N ALA A 279 -5.77 -0.64 12.70
CA ALA A 279 -4.39 -1.03 13.00
C ALA A 279 -4.03 -0.70 14.47
N GLU A 280 -4.34 0.52 14.95
CA GLU A 280 -4.15 0.90 16.36
C GLU A 280 -4.89 -0.05 17.31
N GLY A 281 -6.10 -0.47 16.95
CA GLY A 281 -6.86 -1.45 17.70
C GLY A 281 -6.14 -2.80 17.87
N VAL A 282 -5.29 -3.20 16.91
CA VAL A 282 -4.44 -4.41 17.03
C VAL A 282 -3.35 -4.18 18.07
N PHE A 283 -2.64 -3.05 18.03
CA PHE A 283 -1.62 -2.71 19.04
C PHE A 283 -2.19 -2.70 20.45
N LEU A 284 -3.33 -2.06 20.65
CA LEU A 284 -3.98 -1.96 21.96
C LEU A 284 -4.38 -3.32 22.53
N ARG A 285 -4.84 -4.25 21.68
CA ARG A 285 -5.18 -5.62 22.12
C ARG A 285 -3.96 -6.49 22.42
N ALA A 286 -2.81 -6.17 21.83
CA ALA A 286 -1.55 -6.88 22.06
C ALA A 286 -0.80 -6.36 23.31
N HIS A 287 -1.03 -5.10 23.70
CA HIS A 287 -0.31 -4.42 24.76
C HIS A 287 -0.63 -5.01 26.14
N ASN A 288 0.42 -5.26 26.94
CA ASN A 288 0.36 -5.77 28.32
C ASN A 288 -0.39 -7.12 28.49
N VAL A 289 -0.43 -7.95 27.44
CA VAL A 289 -1.08 -9.25 27.49
C VAL A 289 -0.03 -10.34 27.66
N VAL A 290 -0.16 -11.14 28.70
CA VAL A 290 0.75 -12.28 28.91
C VAL A 290 0.49 -13.39 27.88
N SER A 291 1.55 -14.13 27.54
CA SER A 291 1.44 -15.28 26.61
C SER A 291 0.39 -16.29 27.11
N GLY A 292 -0.42 -16.80 26.19
CA GLY A 292 -1.51 -17.73 26.49
C GLY A 292 -2.91 -17.10 26.48
N MET A 293 -3.01 -15.79 26.63
CA MET A 293 -4.30 -15.07 26.58
C MET A 293 -4.80 -14.94 25.13
N MET A 294 -6.09 -14.62 25.01
CA MET A 294 -6.78 -14.60 23.69
C MET A 294 -6.97 -13.20 23.11
N ASP A 295 -6.62 -12.14 23.84
CA ASP A 295 -6.92 -10.75 23.52
C ASP A 295 -6.45 -10.31 22.12
N GLY A 296 -5.19 -10.61 21.78
CA GLY A 296 -4.59 -10.31 20.48
C GLY A 296 -4.90 -11.32 19.37
N LYS A 297 -5.57 -12.45 19.69
CA LYS A 297 -5.69 -13.62 18.80
C LYS A 297 -7.03 -13.69 18.04
N SER A 298 -7.70 -12.58 17.80
CA SER A 298 -8.95 -12.55 17.03
C SER A 298 -8.69 -12.60 15.52
N ALA A 299 -9.04 -13.70 14.86
CA ALA A 299 -8.91 -13.83 13.41
C ALA A 299 -9.60 -12.68 12.67
N GLY A 300 -10.89 -12.45 12.94
CA GLY A 300 -11.68 -11.44 12.23
C GLY A 300 -11.19 -10.00 12.45
N LYS A 301 -10.74 -9.64 13.66
CA LYS A 301 -10.19 -8.30 13.92
C LYS A 301 -8.81 -8.12 13.26
N ASN A 302 -8.01 -9.18 13.22
CA ASN A 302 -6.67 -9.12 12.63
C ASN A 302 -6.71 -9.13 11.08
N THR A 303 -7.65 -9.84 10.46
CA THR A 303 -7.87 -9.77 9.02
C THR A 303 -8.59 -8.48 8.61
N GLY A 304 -9.52 -8.00 9.43
CA GLY A 304 -10.34 -6.82 9.15
C GLY A 304 -9.53 -5.53 8.94
N MET A 305 -8.35 -5.38 9.57
CA MET A 305 -7.47 -4.22 9.29
C MET A 305 -6.94 -4.25 7.86
N ALA A 306 -6.58 -5.42 7.31
CA ALA A 306 -6.16 -5.55 5.93
C ALA A 306 -7.31 -5.27 4.94
N ASP A 307 -8.55 -5.67 5.32
CA ASP A 307 -9.75 -5.38 4.54
C ASP A 307 -10.04 -3.88 4.47
N THR A 308 -9.88 -3.17 5.58
CA THR A 308 -10.05 -1.70 5.62
C THR A 308 -9.00 -0.99 4.76
N ALA A 309 -7.73 -1.41 4.83
CA ALA A 309 -6.69 -0.87 3.95
C ALA A 309 -6.97 -1.16 2.47
N SER A 310 -7.42 -2.38 2.13
CA SER A 310 -7.82 -2.74 0.75
C SER A 310 -9.00 -1.91 0.27
N SER A 311 -9.96 -1.59 1.14
CA SER A 311 -11.08 -0.71 0.83
C SER A 311 -10.60 0.72 0.54
N ALA A 312 -9.69 1.28 1.36
CA ALA A 312 -9.10 2.59 1.16
C ALA A 312 -8.34 2.68 -0.18
N LEU A 313 -7.51 1.67 -0.50
CA LEU A 313 -6.81 1.57 -1.78
C LEU A 313 -7.77 1.44 -2.97
N THR A 314 -8.82 0.65 -2.84
CA THR A 314 -9.85 0.50 -3.90
C THR A 314 -10.56 1.84 -4.17
N LYS A 315 -10.87 2.61 -3.12
CA LYS A 315 -11.43 3.96 -3.27
C LYS A 315 -10.41 4.91 -3.90
N LEU A 316 -9.12 4.83 -3.52
CA LEU A 316 -8.05 5.62 -4.14
C LEU A 316 -7.93 5.32 -5.64
N ARG A 317 -8.00 4.06 -6.08
CA ARG A 317 -8.03 3.68 -7.51
C ARG A 317 -9.18 4.36 -8.25
N ARG A 318 -10.37 4.42 -7.63
CA ARG A 318 -11.52 5.14 -8.19
C ARG A 318 -11.29 6.66 -8.26
N VAL A 319 -10.60 7.22 -7.24
CA VAL A 319 -10.18 8.64 -7.29
C VAL A 319 -9.26 8.86 -8.48
N ILE A 320 -8.21 8.06 -8.66
CA ILE A 320 -7.26 8.18 -9.76
C ILE A 320 -7.98 8.11 -11.12
N ALA A 321 -8.91 7.17 -11.28
CA ALA A 321 -9.71 7.03 -12.49
C ALA A 321 -10.64 8.22 -12.75
N GLY A 322 -11.10 8.91 -11.69
CA GLY A 322 -12.00 10.06 -11.78
C GLY A 322 -11.32 11.41 -11.92
N ILE A 323 -10.00 11.50 -11.77
CA ILE A 323 -9.27 12.78 -11.83
C ILE A 323 -9.30 13.36 -13.24
N VAL A 324 -9.64 14.63 -13.31
CA VAL A 324 -9.53 15.49 -14.50
C VAL A 324 -8.47 16.55 -14.23
N VAL A 325 -7.48 16.66 -15.11
CA VAL A 325 -6.38 17.62 -15.01
C VAL A 325 -6.56 18.69 -16.09
N ASN A 326 -6.67 19.94 -15.69
CA ASN A 326 -6.62 21.10 -16.59
C ASN A 326 -5.17 21.57 -16.72
N ARG A 327 -4.48 21.11 -17.76
CA ARG A 327 -3.05 21.37 -18.01
C ARG A 327 -2.76 22.85 -18.21
N ASP A 328 -3.62 23.55 -18.96
CA ASP A 328 -3.45 24.98 -19.22
C ASP A 328 -3.57 25.78 -17.92
N ARG A 329 -4.52 25.42 -17.07
CA ARG A 329 -4.68 26.07 -15.76
C ARG A 329 -3.52 25.77 -14.82
N ALA A 330 -2.97 24.57 -14.85
CA ALA A 330 -1.79 24.20 -14.05
C ALA A 330 -0.56 25.02 -14.49
N LEU A 331 -0.36 25.19 -15.80
CA LEU A 331 0.69 26.04 -16.35
C LEU A 331 0.45 27.54 -16.03
N GLU A 332 -0.81 28.00 -16.10
CA GLU A 332 -1.17 29.36 -15.67
C GLU A 332 -0.80 29.60 -14.21
N GLU A 333 -1.04 28.62 -13.32
CA GLU A 333 -0.65 28.71 -11.90
C GLU A 333 0.85 28.96 -11.73
N LEU A 334 1.69 28.25 -12.49
CA LEU A 334 3.13 28.47 -12.50
C LEU A 334 3.51 29.91 -12.92
N ASN A 335 2.79 30.46 -13.89
CA ASN A 335 3.07 31.77 -14.46
C ASN A 335 2.41 32.93 -13.69
N LEU A 336 1.61 32.63 -12.67
CA LEU A 336 1.03 33.65 -11.77
C LEU A 336 1.92 33.96 -10.57
N ASP A 337 2.88 33.11 -10.23
CA ASP A 337 3.79 33.29 -9.10
C ASP A 337 5.25 33.11 -9.54
N TRP A 338 6.16 33.53 -8.68
CA TRP A 338 7.60 33.61 -8.93
C TRP A 338 8.34 32.31 -8.58
N THR A 339 7.75 31.16 -8.90
CA THR A 339 8.31 29.83 -8.63
C THR A 339 9.65 29.57 -9.34
N ALA A 340 9.92 30.34 -10.41
CA ALA A 340 11.14 30.26 -11.20
C ALA A 340 12.29 31.17 -10.69
N SER A 341 12.05 32.05 -9.73
CA SER A 341 13.01 33.10 -9.34
C SER A 341 14.37 32.59 -8.86
N GLN A 342 14.42 31.43 -8.21
CA GLN A 342 15.67 30.80 -7.78
C GLN A 342 16.60 30.48 -8.95
N GLU A 343 16.04 30.09 -10.10
CA GLU A 343 16.84 29.70 -11.28
C GLU A 343 17.77 30.80 -11.77
N ILE A 344 17.39 32.06 -11.57
CA ILE A 344 18.23 33.21 -11.94
C ILE A 344 19.50 33.21 -11.09
N ALA A 345 19.39 33.04 -9.78
CA ALA A 345 20.53 32.99 -8.88
C ALA A 345 21.45 31.81 -9.20
N ASP A 346 20.85 30.63 -9.47
CA ASP A 346 21.58 29.42 -9.82
C ASP A 346 22.33 29.58 -11.14
N GLN A 347 21.71 30.16 -12.18
CA GLN A 347 22.35 30.34 -13.48
C GLN A 347 23.43 31.44 -13.45
N LEU A 348 23.24 32.51 -12.69
CA LEU A 348 24.29 33.53 -12.47
C LEU A 348 25.52 32.93 -11.80
N MET A 349 25.33 32.07 -10.81
CA MET A 349 26.43 31.37 -10.16
C MET A 349 27.08 30.35 -11.09
N LEU A 350 26.30 29.49 -11.72
CA LEU A 350 26.78 28.37 -12.53
C LEU A 350 27.53 28.82 -13.79
N LYS A 351 26.97 29.79 -14.51
CA LYS A 351 27.51 30.24 -15.81
C LYS A 351 28.46 31.42 -15.71
N HIS A 352 28.21 32.30 -14.78
CA HIS A 352 28.89 33.58 -14.69
C HIS A 352 29.76 33.73 -13.45
N GLY A 353 29.82 32.70 -12.58
CA GLY A 353 30.66 32.66 -11.41
C GLY A 353 30.30 33.65 -10.29
N LEU A 354 29.10 34.25 -10.36
CA LEU A 354 28.66 35.18 -9.31
C LEU A 354 28.29 34.43 -8.03
N PRO A 355 28.65 34.94 -6.86
CA PRO A 355 28.22 34.35 -5.61
C PRO A 355 26.68 34.25 -5.52
N PHE A 356 26.17 33.12 -5.03
CA PHE A 356 24.72 32.86 -4.93
C PHE A 356 23.95 34.01 -4.25
N ARG A 357 24.53 34.61 -3.23
CA ARG A 357 23.90 35.71 -2.47
C ARG A 357 23.58 36.91 -3.36
N ILE A 358 24.44 37.26 -4.31
CA ILE A 358 24.20 38.34 -5.28
C ILE A 358 22.97 38.03 -6.13
N GLY A 359 22.95 36.83 -6.76
CA GLY A 359 21.83 36.39 -7.56
C GLY A 359 20.52 36.32 -6.79
N HIS A 360 20.57 35.89 -5.52
CA HIS A 360 19.40 35.82 -4.66
C HIS A 360 18.84 37.21 -4.30
N HIS A 361 19.68 38.18 -3.92
CA HIS A 361 19.23 39.54 -3.63
C HIS A 361 18.62 40.19 -4.87
N MET A 362 19.23 40.03 -6.01
CA MET A 362 18.70 40.51 -7.28
C MET A 362 17.36 39.86 -7.65
N ALA A 363 17.22 38.53 -7.50
CA ALA A 363 15.94 37.84 -7.73
C ALA A 363 14.86 38.35 -6.76
N SER A 364 15.22 38.65 -5.52
CA SER A 364 14.30 39.27 -4.52
C SER A 364 13.85 40.68 -4.92
N ALA A 365 14.80 41.52 -5.37
CA ALA A 365 14.49 42.85 -5.87
C ALA A 365 13.57 42.80 -7.10
N MET A 366 13.86 41.89 -8.04
CA MET A 366 13.02 41.64 -9.23
C MET A 366 11.59 41.25 -8.84
N VAL A 367 11.40 40.29 -7.93
CA VAL A 367 10.09 39.86 -7.46
C VAL A 367 9.34 40.97 -6.78
N SER A 368 10.03 41.79 -5.95
CA SER A 368 9.44 42.93 -5.26
C SER A 368 8.98 44.00 -6.25
N TRP A 369 9.80 44.33 -7.24
CA TRP A 369 9.44 45.27 -8.31
C TRP A 369 8.24 44.77 -9.12
N ALA A 370 8.26 43.49 -9.54
CA ALA A 370 7.20 42.91 -10.34
C ALA A 370 5.85 42.90 -9.61
N ARG A 371 5.83 42.57 -8.33
CA ARG A 371 4.62 42.63 -7.51
C ARG A 371 4.07 44.06 -7.35
N ALA A 372 4.95 45.03 -7.24
CA ALA A 372 4.54 46.44 -7.16
C ALA A 372 3.94 46.97 -8.47
N HIS A 373 4.29 46.36 -9.61
CA HIS A 373 3.84 46.80 -10.95
C HIS A 373 2.85 45.81 -11.61
N ASP A 374 2.41 44.78 -10.88
CA ASP A 374 1.53 43.71 -11.37
C ASP A 374 2.05 43.03 -12.67
N VAL A 375 3.36 42.77 -12.71
CA VAL A 375 4.06 42.11 -13.83
C VAL A 375 4.24 40.65 -13.55
N ARG A 376 3.93 39.79 -14.54
CA ARG A 376 4.13 38.36 -14.46
C ARG A 376 5.57 37.95 -14.83
N PRO A 377 6.04 36.75 -14.40
CA PRO A 377 7.37 36.28 -14.76
C PRO A 377 7.66 36.28 -16.26
N SER A 378 6.71 35.83 -17.09
CA SER A 378 6.85 35.79 -18.56
C SER A 378 7.00 37.17 -19.21
N ASP A 379 6.48 38.21 -18.55
CA ASP A 379 6.34 39.55 -19.11
C ASP A 379 7.37 40.53 -18.50
N PHE A 380 8.30 40.03 -17.69
CA PHE A 380 9.28 40.88 -17.00
C PHE A 380 10.26 41.49 -17.99
N PRO A 381 10.40 42.85 -18.04
CA PRO A 381 11.27 43.53 -18.99
C PRO A 381 12.74 43.28 -18.69
N TYR A 382 13.52 42.86 -19.66
CA TYR A 382 14.96 42.62 -19.48
C TYR A 382 15.73 43.89 -19.12
N ASP A 383 15.34 45.04 -19.65
CA ASP A 383 15.97 46.33 -19.31
C ASP A 383 15.78 46.71 -17.85
N GLU A 384 14.61 46.47 -17.28
CA GLU A 384 14.36 46.62 -15.84
C GLU A 384 15.23 45.67 -15.02
N MET A 385 15.42 44.47 -15.50
CA MET A 385 16.31 43.49 -14.86
C MET A 385 17.75 44.01 -14.80
N LYS A 386 18.26 44.60 -15.87
CA LYS A 386 19.58 45.21 -15.90
C LYS A 386 19.67 46.39 -14.92
N ALA A 387 18.64 47.23 -14.86
CA ALA A 387 18.59 48.37 -13.96
C ALA A 387 18.60 47.95 -12.48
N LEU A 388 17.78 46.94 -12.14
CA LEU A 388 17.75 46.36 -10.78
C LEU A 388 19.08 45.72 -10.42
N TYR A 389 19.67 44.94 -11.32
CA TYR A 389 20.98 44.32 -11.08
C TYR A 389 22.03 45.35 -10.78
N ARG A 390 22.16 46.38 -11.60
CA ARG A 390 23.12 47.48 -11.40
C ARG A 390 22.95 48.14 -10.04
N LYS A 391 21.72 48.47 -9.66
CA LYS A 391 21.40 49.09 -8.38
C LYS A 391 21.80 48.23 -7.19
N GLU A 392 21.49 46.91 -7.23
CA GLU A 392 21.82 45.99 -6.14
C GLU A 392 23.34 45.77 -6.04
N ILE A 393 24.05 45.66 -7.17
CA ILE A 393 25.51 45.50 -7.19
C ILE A 393 26.21 46.72 -6.63
N GLU A 394 25.86 47.91 -7.09
CA GLU A 394 26.49 49.17 -6.63
C GLU A 394 26.24 49.40 -5.13
N SER A 395 25.10 48.94 -4.60
CA SER A 395 24.73 49.09 -3.18
C SER A 395 25.42 48.06 -2.27
N GLU A 396 25.39 46.81 -2.65
CA GLU A 396 25.77 45.71 -1.74
C GLU A 396 27.10 45.01 -2.11
N PHE A 397 27.51 45.10 -3.38
CA PHE A 397 28.66 44.37 -3.91
C PHE A 397 29.53 45.28 -4.84
N PRO A 398 30.03 46.42 -4.36
CA PRO A 398 30.63 47.46 -5.19
C PRO A 398 31.90 46.98 -5.97
N ASP A 399 32.50 45.91 -5.56
CA ASP A 399 33.66 45.31 -6.27
C ASP A 399 33.25 44.40 -7.45
N ALA A 400 31.97 44.09 -7.62
CA ALA A 400 31.47 43.32 -8.74
C ALA A 400 31.11 44.22 -9.94
N SER A 401 31.13 43.64 -11.17
CA SER A 401 30.72 44.41 -12.36
C SER A 401 29.23 44.84 -12.24
N PRO A 402 28.92 46.10 -12.51
CA PRO A 402 27.53 46.56 -12.50
C PRO A 402 26.73 46.15 -13.73
N ASP A 403 27.34 45.56 -14.71
CA ASP A 403 26.70 45.07 -15.92
C ASP A 403 26.22 43.62 -15.74
N LEU A 404 24.91 43.38 -15.97
CA LEU A 404 24.33 42.05 -15.88
C LEU A 404 25.00 41.14 -16.93
N PRO A 405 25.72 40.06 -16.52
CA PRO A 405 26.45 39.22 -17.45
C PRO A 405 25.54 38.24 -18.24
N MET A 406 24.29 38.12 -17.83
CA MET A 406 23.29 37.23 -18.44
C MET A 406 22.65 37.94 -19.67
N THR A 407 22.53 37.22 -20.77
CA THR A 407 21.80 37.70 -21.97
C THR A 407 20.29 37.70 -21.74
N GLU A 408 19.55 38.44 -22.56
CA GLU A 408 18.09 38.48 -22.53
C GLU A 408 17.48 37.07 -22.73
N ALA A 409 18.01 36.28 -23.66
CA ALA A 409 17.56 34.93 -23.91
C ALA A 409 17.80 34.00 -22.71
N GLU A 410 18.96 34.12 -22.06
CA GLU A 410 19.27 33.39 -20.82
C GLU A 410 18.31 33.78 -19.70
N PHE A 411 18.06 35.07 -19.53
CA PHE A 411 17.15 35.60 -18.53
C PHE A 411 15.73 35.03 -18.70
N HIS A 412 15.12 35.17 -19.86
CA HIS A 412 13.79 34.62 -20.11
C HIS A 412 13.73 33.09 -19.98
N SER A 413 14.82 32.39 -20.35
CA SER A 413 14.92 30.95 -20.15
C SER A 413 14.98 30.54 -18.65
N CYS A 414 15.40 31.44 -17.74
CA CYS A 414 15.35 31.21 -16.31
C CYS A 414 13.93 31.40 -15.72
N LEU A 415 13.06 32.08 -16.43
CA LEU A 415 11.67 32.30 -16.03
C LEU A 415 10.69 31.35 -16.67
N ASP A 416 11.12 30.58 -17.70
CA ASP A 416 10.29 29.59 -18.37
C ASP A 416 10.33 28.23 -17.64
N PRO A 417 9.20 27.75 -17.06
CA PRO A 417 9.15 26.50 -16.31
C PRO A 417 9.64 25.29 -17.11
N LYS A 418 9.36 25.20 -18.39
CA LYS A 418 9.80 24.11 -19.25
C LYS A 418 11.31 24.09 -19.39
N SER A 419 11.90 25.24 -19.71
CA SER A 419 13.36 25.39 -19.84
C SER A 419 14.09 25.05 -18.51
N ILE A 420 13.49 25.40 -17.38
CA ILE A 420 14.01 25.08 -16.05
C ILE A 420 14.10 23.56 -15.87
N LEU A 421 13.02 22.84 -16.14
CA LEU A 421 12.99 21.37 -15.97
C LEU A 421 13.94 20.65 -16.94
N GLU A 422 14.04 21.11 -18.18
CA GLU A 422 14.97 20.53 -19.17
C GLU A 422 16.44 20.66 -18.76
N LYS A 423 16.77 21.68 -17.97
CA LYS A 423 18.14 21.94 -17.47
C LYS A 423 18.49 21.18 -16.20
N ARG A 424 17.54 20.59 -15.49
CA ARG A 424 17.83 19.79 -14.28
C ARG A 424 18.68 18.58 -14.61
N GLN A 425 19.79 18.39 -13.91
CA GLN A 425 20.81 17.34 -14.22
C GLN A 425 20.96 16.32 -13.08
N THR A 426 20.42 16.60 -11.90
CA THR A 426 20.54 15.69 -10.76
C THR A 426 19.65 14.47 -10.94
N ALA A 427 20.14 13.30 -10.53
CA ALA A 427 19.34 12.08 -10.47
C ALA A 427 18.12 12.29 -9.57
N GLY A 428 16.96 11.77 -10.00
CA GLY A 428 15.69 11.94 -9.30
C GLY A 428 15.02 13.30 -9.49
N SER A 429 15.55 14.16 -10.35
CA SER A 429 14.97 15.48 -10.64
C SER A 429 13.71 15.39 -11.52
N ALA A 430 12.97 16.50 -11.59
CA ALA A 430 11.80 16.63 -12.48
C ALA A 430 12.17 16.82 -13.97
N ASN A 431 13.42 16.56 -14.37
CA ASN A 431 13.80 16.52 -15.77
C ASN A 431 12.96 15.48 -16.52
N PRO A 432 12.40 15.76 -17.70
CA PRO A 432 11.54 14.83 -18.42
C PRO A 432 12.18 13.45 -18.71
N LYS A 433 13.48 13.42 -19.02
CA LYS A 433 14.20 12.16 -19.27
C LYS A 433 14.37 11.36 -17.99
N GLU A 434 14.73 12.02 -16.90
CA GLU A 434 14.90 11.40 -15.58
C GLU A 434 13.56 10.88 -15.04
N THR A 435 12.50 11.68 -15.14
CA THR A 435 11.13 11.27 -14.75
C THR A 435 10.67 10.04 -15.54
N SER A 436 10.89 10.01 -16.85
CA SER A 436 10.53 8.87 -17.69
C SER A 436 11.33 7.61 -17.35
N ALA A 437 12.62 7.75 -17.02
CA ALA A 437 13.47 6.63 -16.57
C ALA A 437 12.98 6.07 -15.24
N MET A 438 12.73 6.93 -14.23
CA MET A 438 12.17 6.53 -12.94
C MET A 438 10.84 5.77 -13.09
N LEU A 439 9.94 6.27 -13.94
CA LEU A 439 8.66 5.58 -14.19
C LEU A 439 8.88 4.20 -14.83
N SER A 440 9.85 4.06 -15.75
CA SER A 440 10.14 2.75 -16.36
C SER A 440 10.67 1.74 -15.35
N GLU A 441 11.53 2.17 -14.43
CA GLU A 441 12.00 1.34 -13.33
C GLU A 441 10.87 0.93 -12.37
N GLN A 442 9.98 1.87 -12.04
CA GLN A 442 8.82 1.63 -11.20
C GLN A 442 7.84 0.64 -11.85
N GLU A 443 7.55 0.79 -13.14
CA GLU A 443 6.69 -0.13 -13.89
C GLU A 443 7.25 -1.55 -13.93
N ALA A 444 8.55 -1.70 -14.15
CA ALA A 444 9.22 -3.01 -14.11
C ALA A 444 9.11 -3.65 -12.70
N ARG A 445 9.27 -2.84 -11.65
CA ARG A 445 9.14 -3.28 -10.27
C ARG A 445 7.70 -3.68 -9.91
N ILE A 446 6.72 -2.93 -10.37
CA ILE A 446 5.29 -3.26 -10.18
C ILE A 446 4.95 -4.58 -10.87
N ALA A 447 5.43 -4.80 -12.10
CA ALA A 447 5.25 -6.08 -12.79
C ALA A 447 5.84 -7.25 -12.00
N TRP A 448 7.02 -7.06 -11.40
CA TRP A 448 7.63 -8.07 -10.53
C TRP A 448 6.80 -8.33 -9.26
N TYR A 449 6.23 -7.29 -8.62
CA TYR A 449 5.34 -7.47 -7.46
C TYR A 449 4.12 -8.31 -7.81
N ARG A 450 3.46 -8.01 -8.91
CA ARG A 450 2.28 -8.75 -9.38
C ARG A 450 2.59 -10.23 -9.62
N GLU A 451 3.72 -10.54 -10.27
CA GLU A 451 4.12 -11.93 -10.52
C GLU A 451 4.39 -12.65 -9.19
N ASN A 452 5.04 -12.03 -8.22
CA ASN A 452 5.28 -12.61 -6.91
C ASN A 452 3.98 -12.90 -6.15
N THR A 453 3.02 -11.98 -6.17
CA THR A 453 1.70 -12.20 -5.58
C THR A 453 0.99 -13.38 -6.26
N ALA A 454 1.02 -13.43 -7.60
CA ALA A 454 0.42 -14.51 -8.38
C ALA A 454 1.10 -15.86 -8.09
N MET A 455 2.42 -15.92 -7.94
CA MET A 455 3.15 -17.14 -7.57
C MET A 455 2.74 -17.62 -6.18
N ALA A 456 2.63 -16.74 -5.20
CA ALA A 456 2.18 -17.08 -3.85
C ALA A 456 0.76 -17.67 -3.87
N ARG A 457 -0.16 -17.07 -4.64
CA ARG A 457 -1.52 -17.57 -4.85
C ARG A 457 -1.53 -18.97 -5.49
N ARG A 458 -0.77 -19.15 -6.58
CA ARG A 458 -0.67 -20.46 -7.26
C ARG A 458 -0.14 -21.54 -6.32
N ARG A 459 0.87 -21.22 -5.50
CA ARG A 459 1.40 -22.15 -4.51
C ARG A 459 0.34 -22.62 -3.51
N VAL A 460 -0.42 -21.70 -2.93
CA VAL A 460 -1.51 -22.05 -2.00
C VAL A 460 -2.57 -22.88 -2.70
N ALA A 461 -3.00 -22.50 -3.90
CA ALA A 461 -4.00 -23.24 -4.67
C ALA A 461 -3.53 -24.66 -5.02
N SER A 462 -2.27 -24.82 -5.44
CA SER A 462 -1.68 -26.14 -5.75
C SER A 462 -1.58 -27.03 -4.51
N ALA A 463 -1.28 -26.46 -3.34
CA ALA A 463 -1.23 -27.20 -2.07
C ALA A 463 -2.62 -27.76 -1.70
N HIS A 464 -3.66 -26.94 -1.80
CA HIS A 464 -5.03 -27.39 -1.54
C HIS A 464 -5.51 -28.44 -2.55
N GLN A 465 -5.15 -28.30 -3.84
CA GLN A 465 -5.49 -29.30 -4.84
C GLN A 465 -4.78 -30.63 -4.52
N ALA A 466 -3.49 -30.60 -4.18
CA ALA A 466 -2.75 -31.80 -3.80
C ALA A 466 -3.33 -32.46 -2.54
N LEU A 467 -3.82 -31.68 -1.58
CA LEU A 467 -4.53 -32.20 -0.40
C LEU A 467 -5.85 -32.86 -0.79
N ALA A 468 -6.64 -32.22 -1.63
CA ALA A 468 -7.91 -32.76 -2.10
C ALA A 468 -7.71 -34.11 -2.81
N ASP A 469 -6.76 -34.19 -3.76
CA ASP A 469 -6.44 -35.39 -4.50
C ASP A 469 -5.97 -36.52 -3.56
N ALA A 470 -5.10 -36.22 -2.59
CA ALA A 470 -4.61 -37.18 -1.62
C ALA A 470 -5.70 -37.68 -0.66
N PHE A 471 -6.62 -36.82 -0.26
CA PHE A 471 -7.76 -37.14 0.61
C PHE A 471 -8.79 -38.00 -0.15
N ASP A 472 -9.08 -37.65 -1.40
CA ASP A 472 -10.05 -38.38 -2.23
C ASP A 472 -9.58 -39.78 -2.62
N ALA A 473 -8.27 -40.02 -2.58
CA ALA A 473 -7.70 -41.34 -2.76
C ALA A 473 -7.95 -42.30 -1.57
N ILE A 474 -8.36 -41.77 -0.41
CA ILE A 474 -8.70 -42.58 0.79
C ILE A 474 -10.14 -43.08 0.65
N ARG A 475 -10.29 -44.35 0.26
CA ARG A 475 -11.54 -45.04 0.00
C ARG A 475 -11.56 -46.40 0.65
#